data_84b43395479dfc9012cd1024f6af2179
#
_entry.id   84b43395479dfc9012cd1024f6af2179
#
_cell.length_a   1.000
_cell.length_b   1.000
_cell.length_c   1.000
_cell.angle_alpha   90.00
_cell.angle_beta   90.00
_cell.angle_gamma   90.00
#
_symmetry.space_group_name_H-M   'P 1'
#
loop_
_entity.id
_entity.type
_entity.pdbx_description
1 polymer ?
#
loop_
_entity_poly.entity_id
_entity_poly.type
_entity_poly.pdbx_seq_one_letter_code
_entity_poly.pdbx_strand_id
1 'polypeptide(L)'
;LKDVKGCCHNTVLAYILTGQLDKASKAAHCKDAKVDYLRAIIAARQGNFDQVKTNLDSVAKKDKALAEKATRDIEFAEYYK
;
A
#
# COMPACT_ATOMS: atom_id res chain seq x y z
N LEU A 1 16.92 3.84 -12.95
CA LEU A 1 16.65 3.50 -13.05
C LEU A 1 16.13 2.63 -13.83
N LYS A 2 16.26 1.98 -14.42
CA LYS A 2 15.90 1.21 -15.21
C LYS A 2 14.97 0.36 -14.77
N ASP A 3 14.93 -0.12 -14.06
CA ASP A 3 14.20 -1.01 -13.59
C ASP A 3 13.00 -0.56 -13.33
N VAL A 4 12.65 0.41 -13.69
CA VAL A 4 11.52 0.88 -13.49
C VAL A 4 10.45 0.07 -13.95
N LYS A 5 10.59 -0.76 -14.90
CA LYS A 5 9.58 -1.52 -15.29
C LYS A 5 9.15 -2.32 -14.24
N GLY A 6 8.15 -2.49 -13.79
CA GLY A 6 7.66 -3.35 -12.76
C GLY A 6 7.84 -2.80 -11.42
N CYS A 7 8.41 -1.67 -11.30
CA CYS A 7 8.67 -1.12 -10.01
C CYS A 7 7.77 0.02 -9.68
N CYS A 8 6.51 -0.10 -9.92
CA CYS A 8 5.63 0.99 -9.62
C CYS A 8 5.56 1.28 -8.12
N HIS A 9 6.00 0.35 -7.27
CA HIS A 9 5.93 0.63 -5.84
C HIS A 9 6.80 1.82 -5.44
N ASN A 10 7.93 2.03 -6.09
CA ASN A 10 8.77 3.20 -5.77
C ASN A 10 8.05 4.50 -6.12
N THR A 11 7.37 4.52 -7.25
CA THR A 11 6.62 5.70 -7.67
C THR A 11 5.45 5.96 -6.72
N VAL A 12 4.75 4.89 -6.37
CA VAL A 12 3.62 5.00 -5.45
C VAL A 12 4.09 5.52 -4.09
N LEU A 13 5.19 4.96 -3.58
CA LEU A 13 5.72 5.39 -2.31
C LEU A 13 6.12 6.86 -2.34
N ALA A 14 6.74 7.32 -3.42
CA ALA A 14 7.13 8.71 -3.54
C ALA A 14 5.91 9.64 -3.47
N TYR A 15 4.82 9.26 -4.14
CA TYR A 15 3.60 10.06 -4.09
C TYR A 15 2.98 10.06 -2.70
N ILE A 16 3.03 8.92 -2.00
CA ILE A 16 2.50 8.84 -0.65
C ILE A 16 3.29 9.77 0.28
N LEU A 17 4.60 9.73 0.19
CA LEU A 17 5.47 10.52 1.05
C LEU A 17 5.31 12.02 0.82
N THR A 18 4.92 12.42 -0.38
CA THR A 18 4.70 13.82 -0.69
C THR A 18 3.24 14.23 -0.56
N GLY A 19 2.40 13.33 -0.05
CA GLY A 19 0.99 13.64 0.19
C GLY A 19 0.11 13.63 -1.06
N GLN A 20 0.63 13.12 -2.17
CA GLN A 20 -0.12 13.09 -3.42
C GLN A 20 -0.86 11.77 -3.56
N LEU A 21 -1.84 11.55 -2.69
CA LEU A 21 -2.52 10.25 -2.61
C LEU A 21 -3.29 9.89 -3.88
N ASP A 22 -3.86 10.87 -4.56
CA ASP A 22 -4.57 10.59 -5.81
C ASP A 22 -3.63 10.06 -6.87
N LYS A 23 -2.45 10.67 -6.98
CA LYS A 23 -1.46 10.21 -7.94
C LYS A 23 -0.90 8.85 -7.54
N ALA A 24 -0.72 8.63 -6.24
CA ALA A 24 -0.26 7.34 -5.74
C ALA A 24 -1.25 6.25 -6.11
N SER A 25 -2.52 6.51 -5.94
CA SER A 25 -3.56 5.54 -6.26
C SER A 25 -3.55 5.19 -7.74
N LYS A 26 -3.38 6.19 -8.61
CA LYS A 26 -3.33 5.95 -10.04
C LYS A 26 -2.08 5.21 -10.47
N ALA A 27 -0.97 5.44 -9.78
CA ALA A 27 0.28 4.77 -10.09
C ALA A 27 0.32 3.33 -9.58
N ALA A 28 -0.55 2.99 -8.65
CA ALA A 28 -0.56 1.68 -8.00
C ALA A 28 -1.30 0.66 -8.84
N HIS A 29 -0.80 0.40 -10.05
CA HIS A 29 -1.47 -0.53 -10.95
C HIS A 29 -0.78 -1.88 -11.09
N CYS A 30 0.37 -2.06 -10.48
CA CYS A 30 1.04 -3.35 -10.49
C CYS A 30 0.36 -4.29 -9.51
N LYS A 31 0.46 -5.59 -9.74
CA LYS A 31 -0.18 -6.57 -8.87
C LYS A 31 0.84 -7.23 -7.96
N ASP A 32 1.69 -6.45 -7.38
CA ASP A 32 2.72 -6.92 -6.52
C ASP A 32 2.25 -6.76 -5.07
N ALA A 33 2.66 -7.64 -4.18
CA ALA A 33 2.29 -7.54 -2.77
C ALA A 33 2.72 -6.20 -2.18
N LYS A 34 3.89 -5.70 -2.57
CA LYS A 34 4.36 -4.42 -2.07
C LYS A 34 3.46 -3.28 -2.51
N VAL A 35 2.94 -3.36 -3.74
CA VAL A 35 2.04 -2.34 -4.24
C VAL A 35 0.70 -2.41 -3.52
N ASP A 36 0.22 -3.63 -3.23
CA ASP A 36 -1.01 -3.78 -2.47
C ASP A 36 -0.85 -3.20 -1.06
N TYR A 37 0.33 -3.40 -0.47
CA TYR A 37 0.64 -2.84 0.85
C TYR A 37 0.56 -1.30 0.79
N LEU A 38 1.13 -0.70 -0.25
CA LEU A 38 1.10 0.75 -0.41
C LEU A 38 -0.32 1.25 -0.68
N ARG A 39 -1.12 0.48 -1.40
CA ARG A 39 -2.52 0.84 -1.61
C ARG A 39 -3.27 0.84 -0.27
N ALA A 40 -2.94 -0.10 0.61
CA ALA A 40 -3.54 -0.12 1.94
C ALA A 40 -3.14 1.13 2.73
N ILE A 41 -1.89 1.57 2.60
CA ILE A 41 -1.45 2.80 3.25
C ILE A 41 -2.22 4.00 2.71
N ILE A 42 -2.41 4.08 1.40
CA ILE A 42 -3.18 5.15 0.80
C ILE A 42 -4.59 5.18 1.39
N ALA A 43 -5.22 4.01 1.45
CA ALA A 43 -6.57 3.91 2.00
C ALA A 43 -6.62 4.31 3.46
N ALA A 44 -5.62 3.93 4.25
CA ALA A 44 -5.56 4.28 5.66
C ALA A 44 -5.46 5.79 5.84
N ARG A 45 -4.64 6.43 5.01
CA ARG A 45 -4.48 7.88 5.10
C ARG A 45 -5.75 8.63 4.66
N GLN A 46 -6.56 7.99 3.81
CA GLN A 46 -7.81 8.57 3.38
C GLN A 46 -8.97 8.22 4.33
N GLY A 47 -8.72 7.39 5.32
CA GLY A 47 -9.76 6.95 6.24
C GLY A 47 -10.68 5.90 5.66
N ASN A 48 -10.28 5.26 4.56
CA ASN A 48 -11.11 4.27 3.88
C ASN A 48 -10.72 2.88 4.34
N PHE A 49 -11.17 2.49 5.51
CA PHE A 49 -10.74 1.23 6.14
C PHE A 49 -11.26 -0.02 5.44
N ASP A 50 -12.35 0.08 4.69
CA ASP A 50 -12.81 -1.05 3.90
C ASP A 50 -11.76 -1.42 2.85
N GLN A 51 -11.17 -0.41 2.22
CA GLN A 51 -10.12 -0.63 1.24
C GLN A 51 -8.83 -1.13 1.90
N VAL A 52 -8.55 -0.66 3.12
CA VAL A 52 -7.40 -1.15 3.87
C VAL A 52 -7.53 -2.66 4.04
N LYS A 53 -8.70 -3.13 4.48
CA LYS A 53 -8.92 -4.54 4.68
C LYS A 53 -8.76 -5.33 3.38
N THR A 54 -9.36 -4.86 2.31
CA THR A 54 -9.28 -5.52 1.02
C THR A 54 -7.84 -5.63 0.54
N ASN A 55 -7.10 -4.55 0.63
CA ASN A 55 -5.72 -4.54 0.17
C ASN A 55 -4.81 -5.39 1.05
N LEU A 56 -5.02 -5.38 2.37
CA LEU A 56 -4.22 -6.21 3.27
C LEU A 56 -4.53 -7.69 3.10
N ASP A 57 -5.78 -8.03 2.78
CA ASP A 57 -6.13 -9.42 2.47
C ASP A 57 -5.38 -9.89 1.23
N SER A 58 -5.26 -9.02 0.24
CA SER A 58 -4.51 -9.32 -0.98
C SER A 58 -3.03 -9.51 -0.67
N VAL A 59 -2.47 -8.66 0.19
CA VAL A 59 -1.08 -8.77 0.61
C VAL A 59 -0.86 -10.14 1.29
N ALA A 60 -1.77 -10.52 2.18
CA ALA A 60 -1.63 -11.77 2.92
C ALA A 60 -1.63 -12.97 1.99
N LYS A 61 -2.36 -12.90 0.88
CA LYS A 61 -2.39 -13.99 -0.06
C LYS A 61 -1.10 -14.10 -0.86
N LYS A 62 -0.42 -12.99 -1.04
CA LYS A 62 0.81 -12.95 -1.83
C LYS A 62 2.07 -13.02 -0.99
N ASP A 63 2.06 -12.39 0.17
CA ASP A 63 3.24 -12.33 1.04
C ASP A 63 2.78 -12.20 2.49
N LYS A 64 2.73 -13.34 3.19
CA LYS A 64 2.25 -13.37 4.54
C LYS A 64 3.11 -12.56 5.49
N ALA A 65 4.41 -12.56 5.30
CA ALA A 65 5.32 -11.80 6.15
C ALA A 65 5.04 -10.30 6.06
N LEU A 66 4.72 -9.84 4.87
CA LEU A 66 4.41 -8.44 4.67
C LEU A 66 3.09 -8.07 5.34
N ALA A 67 2.12 -8.98 5.30
CA ALA A 67 0.85 -8.76 5.98
C ALA A 67 1.04 -8.70 7.50
N GLU A 68 1.94 -9.52 8.03
CA GLU A 68 2.22 -9.49 9.46
C GLU A 68 2.89 -8.18 9.84
N LYS A 69 3.75 -7.67 8.99
CA LYS A 69 4.39 -6.39 9.22
C LYS A 69 3.35 -5.29 9.34
N ALA A 70 2.28 -5.38 8.57
CA ALA A 70 1.23 -4.37 8.59
C ALA A 70 0.59 -4.23 9.97
N THR A 71 0.49 -5.33 10.73
CA THR A 71 -0.13 -5.28 12.05
C THR A 71 0.67 -4.43 13.04
N ARG A 72 1.95 -4.17 12.70
CA ARG A 72 2.82 -3.39 13.57
C ARG A 72 3.17 -2.05 12.95
N ASP A 73 2.63 -1.77 11.76
CA ASP A 73 2.96 -0.55 11.05
C ASP A 73 2.10 0.59 11.59
N ILE A 74 2.74 1.69 11.90
CA ILE A 74 2.02 2.83 12.44
C ILE A 74 1.01 3.38 11.44
N GLU A 75 1.22 3.17 10.16
CA GLU A 75 0.27 3.62 9.14
C GLU A 75 -1.11 2.98 9.31
N PHE A 76 -1.15 1.81 9.91
CA PHE A 76 -2.41 1.10 10.09
C PHE A 76 -2.88 1.10 11.55
N ALA A 77 -2.29 1.94 12.38
CA ALA A 77 -2.64 1.97 13.81
C ALA A 77 -4.13 2.22 14.01
N GLU A 78 -4.72 3.12 13.26
CA GLU A 78 -6.14 3.42 13.40
C GLU A 78 -7.01 2.26 12.94
N TYR A 79 -6.56 1.56 11.93
CA TYR A 79 -7.30 0.42 11.39
C TYR A 79 -7.36 -0.74 12.40
N TYR A 80 -6.25 -0.99 13.08
CA TYR A 80 -6.20 -2.10 14.04
C TYR A 80 -6.62 -1.70 15.45
N LYS A 81 -7.00 -0.46 15.64
CA LYS A 81 -7.35 0.04 16.94
C LYS A 81 -8.60 -0.58 17.57
#